data_437127397588f3ae41ccd1d42fbceb0a
#
_entry.id   437127397588f3ae41ccd1d42fbceb0a
#
_cell.length_a   1.000
_cell.length_b   1.000
_cell.length_c   1.000
_cell.angle_alpha   90.00
_cell.angle_beta   90.00
_cell.angle_gamma   90.00
#
_symmetry.space_group_name_H-M   'P 1'
#
loop_
_entity.id
_entity.type
_entity.pdbx_description
1 polymer ?
#
loop_
_entity_poly.entity_id
_entity_poly.type
_entity_poly.pdbx_seq_one_letter_code
_entity_poly.pdbx_strand_id
1 'polypeptide(L)'
;EHMFLIPGDSPMGFRLPLDSIPWLAPEDAPPSIPRDPFHPPEPLPRFDDFGARTSEFAVAQRGAATRVVQPQFAAMTNGFGTRSTNGVHHEFADGTVTNALAAPKVGESAAQLVRTALCVEPRDGRLHVFMPPLPHLEDYLDLTTAVEATARDLHVRVRLEGYPPPYDPRMRHLKVTPDPGVIEVNLQPARSWPELVQLTTTLYDEARQSRLGTEKFMLDGLHTGTGGGNHLVLGGATPAESPFLRRPDLLRSLVSYWNNRPSLSYLFSGLFVGPTSQAPRVDEARHESLYELEIAFTQLRDQGASPPWLVDRVFRHLLVDLTGNTHRAEFCIDKLFSPDSSTGRLGLVEFRAFEMPPHAQMSLVQQLLLRALIARFWRSPYREPLVRWGT
;
A
#
# COMPACT_ATOMS: atom_id res chain seq x y z
N GLU A 1 -14.77 -21.16 -20.54
CA GLU A 1 -13.35 -20.96 -20.20
C GLU A 1 -12.98 -21.85 -19.02
N HIS A 2 -11.79 -22.45 -19.06
CA HIS A 2 -11.30 -23.26 -17.96
C HIS A 2 -10.19 -22.48 -17.24
N MET A 3 -10.36 -22.30 -15.93
CA MET A 3 -9.31 -21.73 -15.10
C MET A 3 -8.20 -22.78 -14.92
N PHE A 4 -6.97 -22.41 -15.22
CA PHE A 4 -5.81 -23.26 -15.04
C PHE A 4 -4.63 -22.49 -14.45
N LEU A 5 -3.76 -23.20 -13.75
CA LEU A 5 -2.55 -22.66 -13.18
C LEU A 5 -1.35 -23.10 -14.00
N ILE A 6 -0.41 -22.19 -14.20
CA ILE A 6 0.87 -22.50 -14.84
C ILE A 6 2.01 -22.37 -13.81
N PRO A 7 3.07 -23.16 -13.92
CA PRO A 7 4.26 -22.97 -13.11
C PRO A 7 4.82 -21.57 -13.28
N GLY A 8 5.23 -20.94 -12.19
CA GLY A 8 5.82 -19.62 -12.16
C GLY A 8 7.06 -19.58 -11.28
N ASP A 9 7.80 -18.50 -11.36
CA ASP A 9 9.02 -18.24 -10.61
C ASP A 9 8.79 -17.48 -9.29
N SER A 10 7.52 -17.25 -8.94
CA SER A 10 7.14 -16.62 -7.67
C SER A 10 7.17 -17.62 -6.51
N PRO A 11 7.22 -17.15 -5.25
CA PRO A 11 7.11 -18.03 -4.08
C PRO A 11 5.85 -18.90 -4.06
N MET A 12 4.82 -18.48 -4.79
CA MET A 12 3.58 -19.23 -4.94
C MET A 12 3.75 -20.50 -5.81
N GLY A 13 4.80 -20.60 -6.63
CA GLY A 13 5.03 -21.74 -7.51
C GLY A 13 4.09 -21.83 -8.71
N PHE A 14 2.88 -21.31 -8.59
CA PHE A 14 1.85 -21.28 -9.64
C PHE A 14 1.35 -19.87 -9.90
N ARG A 15 0.95 -19.62 -11.14
CA ARG A 15 0.32 -18.36 -11.56
C ARG A 15 -0.98 -18.65 -12.28
N LEU A 16 -1.93 -17.75 -12.11
CA LEU A 16 -3.15 -17.73 -12.87
C LEU A 16 -2.94 -16.86 -14.12
N PRO A 17 -2.91 -17.45 -15.35
CA PRO A 17 -2.81 -16.66 -16.57
C PRO A 17 -4.01 -15.72 -16.71
N LEU A 18 -3.79 -14.51 -17.20
CA LEU A 18 -4.87 -13.54 -17.44
C LEU A 18 -5.93 -14.12 -18.38
N ASP A 19 -5.51 -14.88 -19.37
CA ASP A 19 -6.40 -15.53 -20.36
C ASP A 19 -7.30 -16.61 -19.76
N SER A 20 -6.95 -17.13 -18.58
CA SER A 20 -7.78 -18.11 -17.85
C SER A 20 -8.83 -17.46 -16.96
N ILE A 21 -8.73 -16.16 -16.74
CA ILE A 21 -9.70 -15.40 -15.94
C ILE A 21 -10.91 -15.07 -16.81
N PRO A 22 -12.15 -15.32 -16.35
CA PRO A 22 -13.34 -14.95 -17.07
C PRO A 22 -13.32 -13.47 -17.45
N TRP A 23 -13.59 -13.16 -18.70
CA TRP A 23 -13.58 -11.81 -19.19
C TRP A 23 -14.74 -11.02 -18.59
N LEU A 24 -14.46 -9.77 -18.19
CA LEU A 24 -15.43 -8.83 -17.64
C LEU A 24 -15.29 -7.51 -18.38
N ALA A 25 -16.38 -7.02 -18.97
CA ALA A 25 -16.42 -5.72 -19.60
C ALA A 25 -16.20 -4.62 -18.55
N PRO A 26 -15.50 -3.53 -18.88
CA PRO A 26 -15.28 -2.45 -17.92
C PRO A 26 -16.56 -1.85 -17.34
N GLU A 27 -17.63 -1.79 -18.13
CA GLU A 27 -18.95 -1.31 -17.72
C GLU A 27 -19.68 -2.23 -16.74
N ASP A 28 -19.38 -3.52 -16.77
CA ASP A 28 -19.99 -4.53 -15.89
C ASP A 28 -19.13 -4.75 -14.64
N ALA A 29 -17.96 -4.15 -14.57
CA ALA A 29 -17.14 -4.23 -13.37
C ALA A 29 -17.92 -3.60 -12.20
N PRO A 30 -18.09 -4.32 -11.07
CA PRO A 30 -18.78 -3.77 -9.92
C PRO A 30 -18.10 -2.47 -9.51
N PRO A 31 -18.84 -1.36 -9.35
CA PRO A 31 -18.24 -0.09 -8.98
C PRO A 31 -17.51 -0.26 -7.63
N SER A 32 -16.20 -0.05 -7.65
CA SER A 32 -15.45 0.06 -6.40
C SER A 32 -15.78 1.42 -5.79
N ILE A 33 -16.76 1.45 -4.90
CA ILE A 33 -17.08 2.66 -4.13
C ILE A 33 -16.14 2.67 -2.92
N PRO A 34 -15.09 3.49 -2.93
CA PRO A 34 -14.20 3.58 -1.78
C PRO A 34 -14.96 4.17 -0.60
N ARG A 35 -14.64 3.71 0.61
CA ARG A 35 -15.17 4.31 1.83
C ARG A 35 -14.82 5.80 1.88
N ASP A 36 -15.73 6.61 2.42
CA ASP A 36 -15.46 8.03 2.67
C ASP A 36 -14.30 8.13 3.68
N PRO A 37 -13.15 8.73 3.30
CA PRO A 37 -12.00 8.84 4.17
C PRO A 37 -12.25 9.73 5.40
N PHE A 38 -13.28 10.59 5.37
CA PHE A 38 -13.66 11.45 6.48
C PHE A 38 -14.69 10.81 7.42
N HIS A 39 -15.26 9.67 7.03
CA HIS A 39 -16.19 8.94 7.89
C HIS A 39 -15.43 7.83 8.63
N PRO A 40 -15.33 7.89 9.97
CA PRO A 40 -14.66 6.84 10.73
C PRO A 40 -15.39 5.51 10.54
N PRO A 41 -14.66 4.41 10.23
CA PRO A 41 -15.28 3.10 10.13
C PRO A 41 -15.80 2.63 11.50
N GLU A 42 -16.85 1.83 11.48
CA GLU A 42 -17.36 1.16 12.68
C GLU A 42 -16.25 0.31 13.34
N PRO A 43 -16.26 0.15 14.66
CA PRO A 43 -15.33 -0.73 15.35
C PRO A 43 -15.32 -2.13 14.73
N LEU A 44 -14.14 -2.75 14.70
CA LEU A 44 -14.05 -4.15 14.25
C LEU A 44 -14.86 -5.05 15.19
N PRO A 45 -15.54 -6.06 14.65
CA PRO A 45 -16.15 -7.11 15.46
C PRO A 45 -15.13 -7.78 16.40
N ARG A 46 -15.59 -8.39 17.48
CA ARG A 46 -14.71 -9.20 18.33
C ARG A 46 -14.31 -10.47 17.59
N PHE A 47 -13.19 -11.08 17.97
CA PHE A 47 -12.70 -12.31 17.35
C PHE A 47 -13.76 -13.42 17.32
N ASP A 48 -14.50 -13.59 18.40
CA ASP A 48 -15.55 -14.60 18.51
C ASP A 48 -16.73 -14.35 17.54
N ASP A 49 -16.99 -13.11 17.18
CA ASP A 49 -18.08 -12.74 16.27
C ASP A 49 -17.77 -13.12 14.81
N PHE A 50 -16.49 -13.13 14.41
CA PHE A 50 -16.07 -13.60 13.08
C PHE A 50 -16.33 -15.09 12.90
N GLY A 51 -16.08 -15.90 13.93
CA GLY A 51 -16.39 -17.35 13.92
C GLY A 51 -17.88 -17.66 13.83
N ALA A 52 -18.76 -16.82 14.37
CA ALA A 52 -20.21 -16.99 14.31
C ALA A 52 -20.75 -16.76 12.88
N ARG A 53 -20.26 -15.74 12.18
CA ARG A 53 -20.60 -15.47 10.77
C ARG A 53 -20.26 -16.65 9.85
N THR A 54 -19.08 -17.25 10.04
CA THR A 54 -18.64 -18.41 9.28
C THR A 54 -19.57 -19.60 9.49
N SER A 55 -20.11 -19.78 10.69
CA SER A 55 -21.06 -20.85 10.98
C SER A 55 -22.47 -20.64 10.38
N GLU A 56 -22.94 -19.39 10.30
CA GLU A 56 -24.20 -19.03 9.64
C GLU A 56 -24.12 -19.24 8.12
N PHE A 57 -23.02 -18.87 7.48
CA PHE A 57 -22.78 -19.16 6.06
C PHE A 57 -22.70 -20.68 5.80
N ALA A 58 -22.02 -21.42 6.65
CA ALA A 58 -21.93 -22.88 6.55
C ALA A 58 -23.28 -23.57 6.75
N VAL A 59 -24.17 -23.05 7.61
CA VAL A 59 -25.52 -23.56 7.83
C VAL A 59 -26.42 -23.20 6.65
N ALA A 60 -26.34 -21.99 6.10
CA ALA A 60 -27.10 -21.59 4.92
C ALA A 60 -26.74 -22.43 3.67
N GLN A 61 -25.46 -22.77 3.49
CA GLN A 61 -25.03 -23.65 2.40
C GLN A 61 -25.38 -25.13 2.62
N ARG A 62 -25.48 -25.61 3.85
CA ARG A 62 -25.93 -26.98 4.14
C ARG A 62 -27.43 -27.19 3.88
N GLY A 63 -28.21 -26.10 3.88
CA GLY A 63 -29.61 -26.12 3.46
C GLY A 63 -29.82 -26.22 1.95
N ALA A 64 -28.87 -25.78 1.15
CA ALA A 64 -28.82 -25.98 -0.30
C ALA A 64 -27.92 -27.20 -0.57
N ALA A 65 -28.50 -28.38 -0.64
CA ALA A 65 -27.80 -29.64 -0.86
C ALA A 65 -26.99 -29.61 -2.16
N THR A 66 -25.77 -29.11 -2.11
CA THR A 66 -24.81 -29.19 -3.21
C THR A 66 -24.13 -30.55 -3.14
N ARG A 67 -24.47 -31.42 -4.07
CA ARG A 67 -23.76 -32.68 -4.30
C ARG A 67 -22.30 -32.34 -4.63
N VAL A 68 -21.41 -32.59 -3.67
CA VAL A 68 -19.96 -32.52 -3.91
C VAL A 68 -19.61 -33.64 -4.90
N VAL A 69 -19.32 -33.27 -6.14
CA VAL A 69 -18.69 -34.17 -7.07
C VAL A 69 -17.21 -34.26 -6.67
N GLN A 70 -16.84 -35.42 -6.10
CA GLN A 70 -15.42 -35.71 -5.86
C GLN A 70 -14.68 -35.71 -7.20
N PRO A 71 -13.59 -34.96 -7.38
CA PRO A 71 -12.77 -35.07 -8.56
C PRO A 71 -12.09 -36.43 -8.53
N GLN A 72 -12.46 -37.33 -9.45
CA GLN A 72 -11.69 -38.53 -9.72
C GLN A 72 -10.40 -38.10 -10.42
N PHE A 73 -9.28 -38.17 -9.74
CA PHE A 73 -7.96 -38.09 -10.35
C PHE A 73 -7.73 -39.34 -11.22
N ALA A 74 -8.03 -39.24 -12.50
CA ALA A 74 -7.57 -40.23 -13.48
C ALA A 74 -6.09 -39.97 -13.80
N ALA A 75 -5.25 -40.98 -13.55
CA ALA A 75 -3.85 -40.94 -13.92
C ALA A 75 -3.70 -40.63 -15.43
N MET A 76 -3.04 -39.53 -15.79
CA MET A 76 -2.71 -39.21 -17.17
C MET A 76 -1.56 -40.09 -17.62
N THR A 77 -1.87 -41.11 -18.43
CA THR A 77 -0.91 -41.73 -19.32
C THR A 77 -0.91 -41.00 -20.66
N ASN A 78 0.28 -40.66 -21.15
CA ASN A 78 0.54 -39.96 -22.41
C ASN A 78 -0.20 -40.59 -23.59
N GLY A 79 -1.01 -39.79 -24.31
CA GLY A 79 -1.58 -40.17 -25.59
C GLY A 79 -2.21 -38.96 -26.29
N PHE A 80 -1.55 -38.45 -27.32
CA PHE A 80 -2.10 -37.46 -28.24
C PHE A 80 -3.27 -38.10 -29.03
N GLY A 81 -4.47 -37.60 -28.78
CA GLY A 81 -5.65 -37.96 -29.54
C GLY A 81 -6.72 -36.87 -29.43
N THR A 82 -7.00 -36.21 -30.54
CA THR A 82 -8.11 -35.28 -30.68
C THR A 82 -9.44 -35.97 -30.41
N ARG A 83 -10.13 -35.56 -29.33
CA ARG A 83 -11.51 -35.93 -29.08
C ARG A 83 -12.38 -34.70 -28.83
N SER A 84 -13.42 -34.66 -29.64
CA SER A 84 -14.59 -33.75 -29.47
C SER A 84 -15.16 -33.86 -28.05
N THR A 85 -15.26 -32.76 -27.35
CA THR A 85 -15.84 -32.71 -26.02
C THR A 85 -17.36 -32.49 -26.11
N ASN A 86 -18.11 -33.52 -25.76
CA ASN A 86 -19.54 -33.35 -25.44
C ASN A 86 -19.68 -32.57 -24.12
N GLY A 87 -20.48 -31.50 -24.14
CA GLY A 87 -20.74 -30.65 -22.98
C GLY A 87 -21.38 -31.40 -21.81
N VAL A 88 -20.96 -31.06 -20.60
CA VAL A 88 -21.59 -31.54 -19.36
C VAL A 88 -22.78 -30.63 -19.05
N HIS A 89 -23.97 -31.18 -19.06
CA HIS A 89 -25.19 -30.47 -18.65
C HIS A 89 -25.35 -30.57 -17.13
N HIS A 90 -25.55 -29.43 -16.46
CA HIS A 90 -25.99 -29.36 -15.08
C HIS A 90 -27.49 -29.03 -15.08
N GLU A 91 -28.31 -29.93 -14.56
CA GLU A 91 -29.75 -29.72 -14.28
C GLU A 91 -29.90 -29.12 -12.87
N PHE A 92 -30.54 -27.97 -12.78
CA PHE A 92 -31.00 -27.41 -11.54
C PHE A 92 -32.44 -27.85 -11.27
N ALA A 93 -32.84 -27.90 -9.99
CA ALA A 93 -34.15 -28.43 -9.53
C ALA A 93 -35.39 -27.64 -10.03
N ASP A 94 -35.19 -26.54 -10.74
CA ASP A 94 -36.25 -25.70 -11.34
C ASP A 94 -36.46 -25.95 -12.84
N GLY A 95 -35.72 -26.87 -13.46
CA GLY A 95 -35.86 -27.23 -14.86
C GLY A 95 -35.26 -26.21 -15.84
N THR A 96 -34.60 -25.17 -15.38
CA THR A 96 -33.86 -24.22 -16.26
C THR A 96 -32.46 -24.75 -16.56
N VAL A 97 -32.29 -25.33 -17.75
CA VAL A 97 -30.97 -25.66 -18.29
C VAL A 97 -30.30 -24.38 -18.72
N THR A 98 -29.48 -23.80 -17.84
CA THR A 98 -28.60 -22.73 -18.24
C THR A 98 -27.39 -23.35 -18.93
N ASN A 99 -27.15 -22.96 -20.19
CA ASN A 99 -25.98 -23.36 -20.97
C ASN A 99 -24.76 -22.61 -20.39
N ALA A 100 -24.24 -23.10 -19.25
CA ALA A 100 -23.18 -22.46 -18.46
C ALA A 100 -21.81 -22.43 -19.17
N LEU A 101 -21.73 -22.88 -20.43
CA LEU A 101 -20.50 -23.04 -21.21
C LEU A 101 -20.49 -22.29 -22.54
N ALA A 102 -21.47 -21.45 -22.85
CA ALA A 102 -21.38 -20.58 -24.01
C ALA A 102 -20.28 -19.54 -23.75
N ALA A 103 -19.22 -19.54 -24.54
CA ALA A 103 -18.24 -18.46 -24.48
C ALA A 103 -18.93 -17.11 -24.70
N PRO A 104 -18.66 -16.10 -23.86
CA PRO A 104 -19.25 -14.78 -24.07
C PRO A 104 -18.85 -14.24 -25.45
N LYS A 105 -19.74 -13.51 -26.09
CA LYS A 105 -19.41 -12.82 -27.35
C LYS A 105 -18.40 -11.71 -27.06
N VAL A 106 -17.73 -11.27 -28.14
CA VAL A 106 -16.80 -10.14 -28.03
C VAL A 106 -17.55 -8.92 -27.48
N GLY A 107 -17.11 -8.41 -26.33
CA GLY A 107 -17.75 -7.29 -25.63
C GLY A 107 -18.79 -7.69 -24.56
N GLU A 108 -19.10 -8.97 -24.40
CA GLU A 108 -20.00 -9.46 -23.34
C GLU A 108 -19.18 -10.01 -22.16
N SER A 109 -19.59 -9.66 -20.96
CA SER A 109 -19.00 -10.22 -19.74
C SER A 109 -19.42 -11.67 -19.55
N ALA A 110 -18.50 -12.47 -19.04
CA ALA A 110 -18.80 -13.79 -18.56
C ALA A 110 -19.61 -13.69 -17.27
N ALA A 111 -20.93 -13.96 -17.34
CA ALA A 111 -21.79 -13.86 -16.19
C ALA A 111 -21.46 -14.94 -15.13
N GLN A 112 -21.54 -14.57 -13.84
CA GLN A 112 -21.45 -15.45 -12.67
C GLN A 112 -20.13 -16.21 -12.46
N LEU A 113 -19.03 -15.77 -13.03
CA LEU A 113 -17.74 -16.45 -12.85
C LEU A 113 -16.89 -15.77 -11.76
N VAL A 114 -16.37 -16.61 -10.88
CA VAL A 114 -15.44 -16.16 -9.83
C VAL A 114 -14.09 -15.81 -10.47
N ARG A 115 -13.63 -14.58 -10.30
CA ARG A 115 -12.35 -14.09 -10.85
C ARG A 115 -11.20 -14.13 -9.84
N THR A 116 -11.44 -14.64 -8.65
CA THR A 116 -10.48 -14.73 -7.56
C THR A 116 -10.43 -16.15 -7.05
N ALA A 117 -9.23 -16.66 -6.81
CA ALA A 117 -9.02 -18.00 -6.28
C ALA A 117 -8.23 -17.97 -4.98
N LEU A 118 -8.64 -18.81 -4.01
CA LEU A 118 -7.83 -19.16 -2.87
C LEU A 118 -6.92 -20.34 -3.28
N CYS A 119 -5.61 -20.15 -3.17
CA CYS A 119 -4.67 -21.23 -3.43
C CYS A 119 -4.13 -21.79 -2.11
N VAL A 120 -4.08 -23.12 -2.00
CA VAL A 120 -3.52 -23.83 -0.85
C VAL A 120 -2.50 -24.84 -1.36
N GLU A 121 -1.28 -24.77 -0.84
CA GLU A 121 -0.17 -25.61 -1.29
C GLU A 121 0.58 -26.21 -0.09
N PRO A 122 0.85 -27.52 -0.08
CA PRO A 122 1.72 -28.14 0.92
C PRO A 122 3.19 -27.93 0.53
N ARG A 123 3.98 -27.30 1.42
CA ARG A 123 5.44 -27.15 1.30
C ARG A 123 6.12 -27.36 2.64
N ASP A 124 7.21 -28.08 2.67
CA ASP A 124 8.08 -28.31 3.85
C ASP A 124 7.29 -28.70 5.13
N GLY A 125 6.30 -29.56 4.99
CA GLY A 125 5.47 -30.06 6.11
C GLY A 125 4.51 -29.01 6.69
N ARG A 126 4.19 -27.96 5.93
CA ARG A 126 3.21 -26.92 6.27
C ARG A 126 2.26 -26.68 5.10
N LEU A 127 1.07 -26.19 5.39
CA LEU A 127 0.17 -25.67 4.35
C LEU A 127 0.43 -24.16 4.17
N HIS A 128 0.66 -23.75 2.94
CA HIS A 128 0.75 -22.35 2.55
C HIS A 128 -0.59 -21.94 1.94
N VAL A 129 -1.23 -20.94 2.52
CA VAL A 129 -2.51 -20.40 2.07
C VAL A 129 -2.25 -19.01 1.52
N PHE A 130 -2.52 -18.84 0.22
CA PHE A 130 -2.33 -17.58 -0.48
C PHE A 130 -3.62 -16.76 -0.44
N MET A 131 -3.59 -15.71 0.36
CA MET A 131 -4.72 -14.80 0.52
C MET A 131 -5.00 -14.06 -0.77
N PRO A 132 -6.26 -14.06 -1.25
CA PRO A 132 -6.65 -13.28 -2.42
C PRO A 132 -6.69 -11.77 -2.12
N PRO A 133 -6.73 -10.91 -3.15
CA PRO A 133 -7.00 -9.49 -2.95
C PRO A 133 -8.44 -9.32 -2.46
N LEU A 134 -8.61 -8.76 -1.28
CA LEU A 134 -9.90 -8.49 -0.65
C LEU A 134 -10.08 -6.98 -0.47
N PRO A 135 -11.28 -6.42 -0.78
CA PRO A 135 -11.51 -4.98 -0.74
C PRO A 135 -11.69 -4.44 0.68
N HIS A 136 -12.13 -5.26 1.63
CA HIS A 136 -12.43 -4.85 2.99
C HIS A 136 -11.65 -5.66 4.02
N LEU A 137 -11.27 -5.00 5.12
CA LEU A 137 -10.54 -5.64 6.21
C LEU A 137 -11.37 -6.73 6.88
N GLU A 138 -12.68 -6.51 7.00
CA GLU A 138 -13.61 -7.47 7.59
C GLU A 138 -13.60 -8.80 6.84
N ASP A 139 -13.62 -8.76 5.50
CA ASP A 139 -13.57 -9.97 4.65
C ASP A 139 -12.22 -10.70 4.81
N TYR A 140 -11.14 -9.93 4.95
CA TYR A 140 -9.81 -10.50 5.20
C TYR A 140 -9.74 -11.21 6.55
N LEU A 141 -10.32 -10.61 7.59
CA LEU A 141 -10.34 -11.18 8.94
C LEU A 141 -11.28 -12.40 9.01
N ASP A 142 -12.43 -12.36 8.34
CA ASP A 142 -13.33 -13.52 8.24
C ASP A 142 -12.62 -14.71 7.58
N LEU A 143 -11.93 -14.50 6.46
CA LEU A 143 -11.18 -15.55 5.78
C LEU A 143 -10.02 -16.07 6.64
N THR A 144 -9.29 -15.18 7.29
CA THR A 144 -8.19 -15.55 8.19
C THR A 144 -8.71 -16.41 9.36
N THR A 145 -9.84 -16.03 9.95
CA THR A 145 -10.48 -16.79 11.04
C THR A 145 -10.93 -18.17 10.57
N ALA A 146 -11.49 -18.27 9.36
CA ALA A 146 -11.88 -19.55 8.79
C ALA A 146 -10.66 -20.47 8.54
N VAL A 147 -9.55 -19.90 8.04
CA VAL A 147 -8.29 -20.65 7.87
C VAL A 147 -7.74 -21.12 9.22
N GLU A 148 -7.73 -20.26 10.24
CA GLU A 148 -7.27 -20.61 11.59
C GLU A 148 -8.11 -21.72 12.22
N ALA A 149 -9.44 -21.60 12.14
CA ALA A 149 -10.34 -22.62 12.66
C ALA A 149 -10.11 -23.98 11.97
N THR A 150 -10.03 -23.99 10.65
CA THR A 150 -9.77 -25.21 9.87
C THR A 150 -8.40 -25.81 10.21
N ALA A 151 -7.37 -24.99 10.33
CA ALA A 151 -6.03 -25.44 10.69
C ALA A 151 -5.99 -26.09 12.08
N ARG A 152 -6.75 -25.52 13.02
CA ARG A 152 -6.90 -26.05 14.39
C ARG A 152 -7.63 -27.40 14.38
N ASP A 153 -8.74 -27.52 13.67
CA ASP A 153 -9.52 -28.74 13.57
C ASP A 153 -8.75 -29.89 12.92
N LEU A 154 -7.94 -29.57 11.91
CA LEU A 154 -7.13 -30.54 11.19
C LEU A 154 -5.75 -30.77 11.84
N HIS A 155 -5.40 -30.05 12.91
CA HIS A 155 -4.09 -30.09 13.55
C HIS A 155 -2.91 -29.86 12.60
N VAL A 156 -3.07 -29.00 11.60
CA VAL A 156 -2.03 -28.69 10.61
C VAL A 156 -1.41 -27.31 10.85
N ARG A 157 -0.13 -27.18 10.49
CA ARG A 157 0.56 -25.88 10.53
C ARG A 157 0.29 -25.14 9.23
N VAL A 158 -0.19 -23.91 9.34
CA VAL A 158 -0.49 -23.04 8.19
C VAL A 158 0.44 -21.84 8.20
N ARG A 159 0.82 -21.39 7.00
CA ARG A 159 1.47 -20.11 6.73
C ARG A 159 0.58 -19.31 5.78
N LEU A 160 0.23 -18.09 6.16
CA LEU A 160 -0.45 -17.16 5.27
C LEU A 160 0.58 -16.44 4.39
N GLU A 161 0.31 -16.40 3.11
CA GLU A 161 1.10 -15.72 2.07
C GLU A 161 0.13 -14.98 1.12
N GLY A 162 0.63 -14.38 0.04
CA GLY A 162 -0.20 -13.72 -0.95
C GLY A 162 -0.45 -12.25 -0.63
N TYR A 163 -1.67 -11.77 -0.86
CA TYR A 163 -2.01 -10.37 -0.66
C TYR A 163 -2.08 -10.01 0.83
N PRO A 164 -1.51 -8.86 1.24
CA PRO A 164 -1.68 -8.36 2.59
C PRO A 164 -3.13 -7.89 2.81
N PRO A 165 -3.55 -7.70 4.07
CA PRO A 165 -4.83 -7.08 4.35
C PRO A 165 -4.91 -5.68 3.71
N PRO A 166 -6.09 -5.25 3.25
CA PRO A 166 -6.26 -3.90 2.72
C PRO A 166 -5.95 -2.85 3.80
N TYR A 167 -5.55 -1.65 3.36
CA TYR A 167 -5.34 -0.56 4.30
C TYR A 167 -6.63 -0.25 5.07
N ASP A 168 -6.51 -0.25 6.40
CA ASP A 168 -7.59 0.13 7.30
C ASP A 168 -7.00 0.77 8.57
N PRO A 169 -7.48 1.97 8.99
CA PRO A 169 -6.94 2.69 10.13
C PRO A 169 -7.14 1.97 11.48
N ARG A 170 -8.05 0.99 11.53
CA ARG A 170 -8.31 0.17 12.72
C ARG A 170 -7.25 -0.90 12.95
N MET A 171 -6.46 -1.22 11.90
CA MET A 171 -5.41 -2.23 11.98
C MET A 171 -4.03 -1.58 12.04
N ARG A 172 -3.23 -2.03 13.01
CA ARG A 172 -1.80 -1.67 13.12
C ARG A 172 -0.96 -2.78 12.50
N HIS A 173 -0.06 -2.41 11.62
CA HIS A 173 0.85 -3.37 10.99
C HIS A 173 2.27 -2.82 10.89
N LEU A 174 3.24 -3.73 10.94
CA LEU A 174 4.63 -3.52 10.57
C LEU A 174 4.85 -4.25 9.24
N LYS A 175 5.46 -3.59 8.29
CA LYS A 175 5.80 -4.20 7.00
C LYS A 175 7.31 -4.15 6.78
N VAL A 176 7.88 -5.28 6.46
CA VAL A 176 9.30 -5.42 6.09
C VAL A 176 9.35 -5.87 4.64
N THR A 177 10.04 -5.09 3.81
CA THR A 177 10.10 -5.33 2.37
C THR A 177 11.55 -5.30 1.90
N PRO A 178 12.04 -6.33 1.19
CA PRO A 178 13.35 -6.26 0.55
C PRO A 178 13.29 -5.25 -0.62
N ASP A 179 14.33 -4.43 -0.71
CA ASP A 179 14.57 -3.52 -1.83
C ASP A 179 16.05 -3.66 -2.25
N PRO A 180 16.44 -3.37 -3.49
CA PRO A 180 17.81 -3.58 -3.95
C PRO A 180 18.87 -2.97 -3.02
N GLY A 181 19.60 -3.83 -2.32
CA GLY A 181 20.67 -3.46 -1.38
C GLY A 181 20.24 -2.99 0.01
N VAL A 182 18.94 -2.91 0.29
CA VAL A 182 18.41 -2.51 1.60
C VAL A 182 17.21 -3.38 2.02
N ILE A 183 16.86 -3.30 3.29
CA ILE A 183 15.59 -3.80 3.83
C ILE A 183 14.81 -2.60 4.32
N GLU A 184 13.66 -2.37 3.69
CA GLU A 184 12.74 -1.30 4.09
C GLU A 184 11.82 -1.78 5.21
N VAL A 185 11.71 -0.97 6.26
CA VAL A 185 10.80 -1.25 7.38
C VAL A 185 9.78 -0.12 7.51
N ASN A 186 8.52 -0.43 7.24
CA ASN A 186 7.41 0.49 7.40
C ASN A 186 6.80 0.30 8.80
N LEU A 187 7.10 1.23 9.70
CA LEU A 187 6.61 1.22 11.08
C LEU A 187 5.13 1.62 11.15
N GLN A 188 4.44 1.06 12.14
CA GLN A 188 3.11 1.55 12.48
C GLN A 188 3.16 3.01 12.97
N PRO A 189 2.07 3.78 12.76
CA PRO A 189 2.00 5.16 13.23
C PRO A 189 2.17 5.26 14.75
N ALA A 190 3.05 6.15 15.19
CA ALA A 190 3.20 6.50 16.59
C ALA A 190 2.22 7.64 16.95
N ARG A 191 1.50 7.50 18.06
CA ARG A 191 0.53 8.49 18.55
C ARG A 191 1.14 9.53 19.48
N SER A 192 2.35 9.27 19.98
CA SER A 192 3.04 10.15 20.92
C SER A 192 4.55 10.13 20.69
N TRP A 193 5.23 11.16 21.22
CA TRP A 193 6.69 11.22 21.16
C TRP A 193 7.37 10.04 21.91
N PRO A 194 6.96 9.67 23.14
CA PRO A 194 7.54 8.51 23.82
C PRO A 194 7.38 7.21 23.03
N GLU A 195 6.21 6.97 22.39
CA GLU A 195 5.97 5.82 21.54
C GLU A 195 6.89 5.83 20.32
N LEU A 196 7.09 6.98 19.69
CA LEU A 196 7.98 7.12 18.54
C LEU A 196 9.43 6.82 18.93
N VAL A 197 9.88 7.34 20.09
CA VAL A 197 11.21 7.05 20.63
C VAL A 197 11.40 5.55 20.85
N GLN A 198 10.43 4.90 21.49
CA GLN A 198 10.48 3.47 21.75
C GLN A 198 10.54 2.67 20.44
N LEU A 199 9.64 2.94 19.50
CA LEU A 199 9.61 2.23 18.21
C LEU A 199 10.92 2.39 17.44
N THR A 200 11.45 3.62 17.35
CA THR A 200 12.69 3.88 16.63
C THR A 200 13.87 3.20 17.29
N THR A 201 14.00 3.29 18.60
CA THR A 201 15.11 2.67 19.36
C THR A 201 15.04 1.15 19.23
N THR A 202 13.86 0.56 19.43
CA THR A 202 13.67 -0.89 19.30
C THR A 202 14.02 -1.36 17.88
N LEU A 203 13.61 -0.64 16.85
CA LEU A 203 13.93 -1.01 15.45
C LEU A 203 15.45 -1.10 15.22
N TYR A 204 16.20 -0.09 15.67
CA TYR A 204 17.65 -0.10 15.51
C TYR A 204 18.33 -1.22 16.32
N ASP A 205 17.80 -1.54 17.49
CA ASP A 205 18.32 -2.63 18.32
C ASP A 205 18.05 -4.00 17.69
N GLU A 206 16.83 -4.24 17.20
CA GLU A 206 16.45 -5.47 16.51
C GLU A 206 17.21 -5.65 15.19
N ALA A 207 17.39 -4.57 14.41
CA ALA A 207 18.20 -4.59 13.20
C ALA A 207 19.64 -5.04 13.52
N ARG A 208 20.26 -4.46 14.55
CA ARG A 208 21.61 -4.80 14.97
C ARG A 208 21.71 -6.28 15.43
N GLN A 209 20.74 -6.79 16.20
CA GLN A 209 20.67 -8.20 16.60
C GLN A 209 20.52 -9.12 15.39
N SER A 210 19.82 -8.66 14.35
CA SER A 210 19.67 -9.35 13.07
C SER A 210 20.87 -9.17 12.12
N ARG A 211 21.96 -8.55 12.60
CA ARG A 211 23.17 -8.24 11.81
C ARG A 211 22.89 -7.30 10.61
N LEU A 212 21.89 -6.47 10.73
CA LEU A 212 21.57 -5.40 9.78
C LEU A 212 22.12 -4.08 10.33
N GLY A 213 22.71 -3.28 9.46
CA GLY A 213 23.24 -1.96 9.79
C GLY A 213 22.61 -0.86 8.95
N THR A 214 22.78 0.36 9.41
CA THR A 214 22.35 1.58 8.72
C THR A 214 23.53 2.35 8.13
N GLU A 215 24.70 1.72 8.10
CA GLU A 215 25.96 2.31 7.63
C GLU A 215 26.60 1.39 6.58
N LYS A 216 27.28 2.00 5.64
CA LYS A 216 28.18 1.34 4.70
C LYS A 216 29.52 2.05 4.70
N PHE A 217 30.57 1.32 4.37
CA PHE A 217 31.90 1.86 4.18
C PHE A 217 32.38 1.52 2.78
N MET A 218 33.01 2.50 2.14
CA MET A 218 33.67 2.30 0.85
C MET A 218 34.96 1.53 1.03
N LEU A 219 35.57 1.06 -0.06
CA LEU A 219 36.83 0.31 -0.03
C LEU A 219 37.99 1.10 0.58
N ASP A 220 37.96 2.42 0.49
CA ASP A 220 38.92 3.35 1.11
C ASP A 220 38.64 3.62 2.60
N GLY A 221 37.61 3.01 3.16
CA GLY A 221 37.20 3.19 4.55
C GLY A 221 36.34 4.42 4.82
N LEU A 222 36.00 5.21 3.80
CA LEU A 222 35.09 6.35 3.97
C LEU A 222 33.67 5.86 4.20
N HIS A 223 33.01 6.50 5.15
CA HIS A 223 31.61 6.26 5.43
C HIS A 223 30.74 6.72 4.25
N THR A 224 29.75 5.93 3.90
CA THR A 224 28.71 6.29 2.94
C THR A 224 27.36 5.80 3.42
N GLY A 225 26.29 6.40 2.90
CA GLY A 225 24.93 5.94 3.19
C GLY A 225 24.64 4.58 2.59
N THR A 226 23.63 3.93 3.14
CA THR A 226 23.15 2.61 2.68
C THR A 226 22.46 2.66 1.33
N GLY A 227 22.06 3.84 0.86
CA GLY A 227 21.15 4.05 -0.28
C GLY A 227 19.68 4.02 0.14
N GLY A 228 19.36 3.73 1.40
CA GLY A 228 18.01 3.84 1.96
C GLY A 228 17.74 5.22 2.55
N GLY A 229 16.47 5.61 2.62
CA GLY A 229 16.03 6.88 3.19
C GLY A 229 15.40 6.72 4.58
N ASN A 230 15.50 7.77 5.40
CA ASN A 230 14.72 7.92 6.61
C ASN A 230 13.45 8.73 6.29
N HIS A 231 12.49 8.09 5.65
CA HIS A 231 11.28 8.74 5.20
C HIS A 231 10.31 8.95 6.36
N LEU A 232 9.90 10.20 6.57
CA LEU A 232 9.02 10.56 7.67
C LEU A 232 7.61 10.82 7.14
N VAL A 233 6.68 9.94 7.50
CA VAL A 233 5.26 10.08 7.14
C VAL A 233 4.53 10.79 8.26
N LEU A 234 3.91 11.91 7.93
CA LEU A 234 3.32 12.85 8.89
C LEU A 234 1.84 13.07 8.56
N GLY A 235 1.00 13.05 9.59
CA GLY A 235 -0.45 13.28 9.43
C GLY A 235 -1.19 13.25 10.75
N GLY A 236 -2.50 13.04 10.70
CA GLY A 236 -3.38 12.81 11.85
C GLY A 236 -3.71 11.34 12.04
N ALA A 237 -4.48 11.02 13.08
CA ALA A 237 -4.97 9.65 13.28
C ALA A 237 -5.99 9.25 12.20
N THR A 238 -6.69 10.24 11.65
CA THR A 238 -7.61 10.10 10.51
C THR A 238 -7.33 11.21 9.50
N PRO A 239 -7.78 11.08 8.24
CA PRO A 239 -7.69 12.17 7.26
C PRO A 239 -8.34 13.47 7.74
N ALA A 240 -9.45 13.41 8.47
CA ALA A 240 -10.12 14.58 9.05
C ALA A 240 -9.26 15.33 10.07
N GLU A 241 -8.35 14.62 10.74
CA GLU A 241 -7.42 15.19 11.72
C GLU A 241 -6.07 15.58 11.12
N SER A 242 -5.89 15.35 9.82
CA SER A 242 -4.64 15.70 9.14
C SER A 242 -4.36 17.20 9.26
N PRO A 243 -3.20 17.59 9.80
CA PRO A 243 -2.84 19.00 9.89
C PRO A 243 -2.70 19.63 8.50
N PHE A 244 -2.32 18.87 7.50
CA PHE A 244 -2.11 19.36 6.13
C PHE A 244 -3.42 19.55 5.35
N LEU A 245 -4.45 18.73 5.62
CA LEU A 245 -5.78 18.94 5.04
C LEU A 245 -6.56 20.05 5.75
N ARG A 246 -6.38 20.16 7.06
CA ARG A 246 -7.01 21.24 7.86
C ARG A 246 -6.37 22.61 7.63
N ARG A 247 -5.06 22.62 7.34
CA ARG A 247 -4.23 23.81 7.17
C ARG A 247 -3.27 23.60 5.98
N PRO A 248 -3.76 23.74 4.75
CA PRO A 248 -2.92 23.60 3.54
C PRO A 248 -1.74 24.59 3.49
N ASP A 249 -1.88 25.75 4.13
CA ASP A 249 -0.81 26.73 4.31
C ASP A 249 0.37 26.19 5.12
N LEU A 250 0.18 25.11 5.86
CA LEU A 250 1.25 24.42 6.57
C LEU A 250 2.21 23.72 5.60
N LEU A 251 1.70 23.04 4.56
CA LEU A 251 2.52 22.46 3.51
C LEU A 251 3.30 23.56 2.75
N ARG A 252 2.62 24.65 2.38
CA ARG A 252 3.27 25.82 1.80
C ARG A 252 4.43 26.31 2.68
N SER A 253 4.18 26.48 3.98
CA SER A 253 5.19 26.95 4.93
C SER A 253 6.39 26.01 5.00
N LEU A 254 6.17 24.70 5.02
CA LEU A 254 7.25 23.70 5.05
C LEU A 254 8.07 23.74 3.75
N VAL A 255 7.42 23.70 2.60
CA VAL A 255 8.09 23.71 1.29
C VAL A 255 8.89 25.00 1.13
N SER A 256 8.30 26.19 1.43
CA SER A 256 8.99 27.47 1.33
C SER A 256 10.17 27.58 2.29
N TYR A 257 9.96 27.17 3.54
CA TYR A 257 11.02 27.23 4.55
C TYR A 257 12.21 26.34 4.18
N TRP A 258 11.91 25.12 3.68
CA TRP A 258 12.92 24.17 3.29
C TRP A 258 13.68 24.63 2.04
N ASN A 259 12.95 25.11 1.03
CA ASN A 259 13.55 25.70 -0.18
C ASN A 259 14.49 26.86 0.16
N ASN A 260 14.09 27.74 1.08
CA ASN A 260 14.88 28.91 1.48
C ASN A 260 16.10 28.56 2.36
N ARG A 261 16.31 27.27 2.67
CA ARG A 261 17.43 26.79 3.50
C ARG A 261 18.03 25.51 2.91
N PRO A 262 18.74 25.64 1.76
CA PRO A 262 19.31 24.49 1.06
C PRO A 262 20.25 23.65 1.93
N SER A 263 20.89 24.28 2.93
CA SER A 263 21.71 23.56 3.91
C SER A 263 20.96 22.44 4.64
N LEU A 264 19.64 22.54 4.82
CA LEU A 264 18.87 21.47 5.45
C LEU A 264 18.73 20.24 4.54
N SER A 265 18.59 20.44 3.23
CA SER A 265 18.57 19.35 2.27
C SER A 265 19.95 18.66 2.20
N TYR A 266 21.02 19.46 2.06
CA TYR A 266 22.37 18.91 1.85
C TYR A 266 23.02 18.37 3.12
N LEU A 267 22.66 18.87 4.31
CA LEU A 267 23.16 18.35 5.57
C LEU A 267 22.74 16.88 5.82
N PHE A 268 21.56 16.52 5.37
CA PHE A 268 20.97 15.23 5.62
C PHE A 268 20.87 14.33 4.38
N SER A 269 21.35 14.80 3.25
CA SER A 269 21.42 14.01 2.02
C SER A 269 22.61 13.05 2.08
N GLY A 270 22.53 11.99 1.25
CA GLY A 270 23.61 11.05 1.09
C GLY A 270 24.67 11.47 0.10
N LEU A 271 25.33 10.47 -0.49
CA LEU A 271 26.43 10.66 -1.44
C LEU A 271 25.98 11.41 -2.71
N PHE A 272 24.73 11.24 -3.12
CA PHE A 272 24.20 11.87 -4.33
C PHE A 272 23.36 13.09 -3.97
N VAL A 273 23.70 14.23 -4.53
CA VAL A 273 22.99 15.51 -4.40
C VAL A 273 22.52 15.99 -5.77
N GLY A 274 21.59 16.94 -5.79
CA GLY A 274 21.07 17.52 -7.02
C GLY A 274 20.00 16.65 -7.69
N PRO A 275 19.74 16.83 -8.99
CA PRO A 275 18.64 16.18 -9.72
C PRO A 275 18.70 14.66 -9.72
N THR A 276 19.85 14.06 -9.46
CA THR A 276 20.07 12.61 -9.43
C THR A 276 19.93 12.01 -8.03
N SER A 277 19.71 12.83 -7.01
CA SER A 277 19.49 12.36 -5.64
C SER A 277 18.21 11.55 -5.53
N GLN A 278 18.05 10.83 -4.41
CA GLN A 278 16.82 10.09 -4.12
C GLN A 278 15.61 11.02 -3.95
N ALA A 279 15.84 12.22 -3.42
CA ALA A 279 14.81 13.23 -3.20
C ALA A 279 15.34 14.61 -3.57
N PRO A 280 15.36 14.94 -4.88
CA PRO A 280 15.84 16.24 -5.33
C PRO A 280 14.94 17.38 -4.79
N ARG A 281 15.59 18.53 -4.56
CA ARG A 281 14.90 19.76 -4.18
C ARG A 281 14.01 20.22 -5.34
N VAL A 282 12.97 20.98 -5.02
CA VAL A 282 12.06 21.52 -6.03
C VAL A 282 12.78 22.41 -7.05
N ASP A 283 13.76 23.20 -6.62
CA ASP A 283 14.56 24.07 -7.48
C ASP A 283 15.62 23.33 -8.33
N GLU A 284 15.88 22.05 -8.05
CA GLU A 284 16.74 21.17 -8.85
C GLU A 284 15.97 20.40 -9.93
N ALA A 285 14.66 20.24 -9.79
CA ALA A 285 13.85 19.46 -10.73
C ALA A 285 13.70 20.18 -12.08
N ARG A 286 13.30 21.44 -12.07
CA ARG A 286 13.12 22.27 -13.26
C ARG A 286 13.47 23.72 -12.96
N HIS A 287 14.07 24.42 -13.92
CA HIS A 287 14.50 25.80 -13.75
C HIS A 287 13.38 26.75 -13.33
N GLU A 288 12.15 26.52 -13.80
CA GLU A 288 10.99 27.38 -13.56
C GLU A 288 10.08 26.91 -12.42
N SER A 289 10.44 25.82 -11.74
CA SER A 289 9.58 25.22 -10.69
C SER A 289 9.21 26.19 -9.57
N LEU A 290 10.09 27.11 -9.22
CA LEU A 290 9.81 28.09 -8.16
C LEU A 290 8.77 29.12 -8.58
N TYR A 291 8.71 29.54 -9.86
CA TYR A 291 7.66 30.41 -10.36
C TYR A 291 6.31 29.72 -10.34
N GLU A 292 6.29 28.47 -10.79
CA GLU A 292 5.07 27.66 -10.78
C GLU A 292 4.58 27.44 -9.35
N LEU A 293 5.48 27.19 -8.39
CA LEU A 293 5.14 27.09 -6.97
C LEU A 293 4.58 28.41 -6.41
N GLU A 294 5.15 29.56 -6.75
CA GLU A 294 4.63 30.86 -6.32
C GLU A 294 3.19 31.06 -6.81
N ILE A 295 2.91 30.73 -8.08
CA ILE A 295 1.57 30.75 -8.63
C ILE A 295 0.64 29.78 -7.90
N ALA A 296 1.11 28.55 -7.67
CA ALA A 296 0.37 27.52 -6.96
C ALA A 296 0.00 27.96 -5.53
N PHE A 297 0.91 28.60 -4.84
CA PHE A 297 0.68 29.10 -3.49
C PHE A 297 -0.44 30.16 -3.43
N THR A 298 -0.67 30.93 -4.49
CA THR A 298 -1.78 31.88 -4.54
C THR A 298 -3.14 31.21 -4.58
N GLN A 299 -3.20 29.96 -4.98
CA GLN A 299 -4.46 29.17 -5.02
C GLN A 299 -4.86 28.63 -3.64
N LEU A 300 -3.94 28.61 -2.69
CA LEU A 300 -4.21 28.19 -1.33
C LEU A 300 -4.68 29.36 -0.50
N ARG A 301 -5.75 29.15 0.27
CA ARG A 301 -6.19 30.13 1.26
C ARG A 301 -5.19 30.20 2.41
N ASP A 302 -4.92 31.41 2.87
CA ASP A 302 -3.99 31.65 3.99
C ASP A 302 -4.48 31.05 5.33
N GLN A 303 -5.78 30.89 5.49
CA GLN A 303 -6.40 30.23 6.63
C GLN A 303 -7.78 29.68 6.23
N GLY A 304 -8.15 28.55 6.81
CA GLY A 304 -9.45 27.91 6.63
C GLY A 304 -9.45 26.68 5.74
N ALA A 305 -10.58 26.01 5.70
CA ALA A 305 -10.74 24.78 4.92
C ALA A 305 -10.71 25.07 3.43
N SER A 306 -9.80 24.42 2.74
CA SER A 306 -9.82 24.25 1.29
C SER A 306 -10.36 22.86 0.97
N PRO A 307 -10.95 22.63 -0.23
CA PRO A 307 -11.30 21.29 -0.63
C PRO A 307 -10.08 20.37 -0.55
N PRO A 308 -10.18 19.17 0.05
CA PRO A 308 -9.03 18.29 0.28
C PRO A 308 -8.25 17.96 -1.00
N TRP A 309 -8.97 17.83 -2.14
CA TRP A 309 -8.38 17.53 -3.44
C TRP A 309 -7.59 18.70 -4.04
N LEU A 310 -7.78 19.94 -3.57
CA LEU A 310 -7.15 21.13 -4.16
C LEU A 310 -5.64 21.08 -4.03
N VAL A 311 -5.12 20.67 -2.88
CA VAL A 311 -3.67 20.57 -2.63
C VAL A 311 -3.02 19.61 -3.63
N ASP A 312 -3.65 18.46 -3.86
CA ASP A 312 -3.18 17.50 -4.85
C ASP A 312 -3.15 18.12 -6.26
N ARG A 313 -4.26 18.73 -6.69
CA ARG A 313 -4.35 19.30 -8.05
C ARG A 313 -3.37 20.45 -8.28
N VAL A 314 -3.07 21.21 -7.26
CA VAL A 314 -2.16 22.36 -7.34
C VAL A 314 -0.69 21.94 -7.33
N PHE A 315 -0.32 20.92 -6.56
CA PHE A 315 1.09 20.58 -6.32
C PHE A 315 1.57 19.27 -6.96
N ARG A 316 0.68 18.40 -7.42
CA ARG A 316 1.03 17.07 -7.95
C ARG A 316 2.16 17.08 -8.98
N HIS A 317 2.17 18.07 -9.87
CA HIS A 317 3.15 18.18 -10.95
C HIS A 317 4.32 19.13 -10.63
N LEU A 318 4.34 19.69 -9.43
CA LEU A 318 5.39 20.61 -8.97
C LEU A 318 6.32 19.95 -7.95
N LEU A 319 5.78 19.05 -7.11
CA LEU A 319 6.56 18.27 -6.15
C LEU A 319 6.95 16.93 -6.79
N VAL A 320 7.82 17.01 -7.78
CA VAL A 320 8.28 15.88 -8.61
C VAL A 320 9.76 16.05 -8.97
N ASP A 321 10.40 14.97 -9.40
CA ASP A 321 11.72 15.04 -10.01
C ASP A 321 11.67 15.48 -11.49
N LEU A 322 12.83 15.50 -12.17
CA LEU A 322 12.93 15.82 -13.59
C LEU A 322 12.10 14.91 -14.51
N THR A 323 11.80 13.69 -14.07
CA THR A 323 11.01 12.72 -14.84
C THR A 323 9.51 12.81 -14.56
N GLY A 324 9.09 13.66 -13.63
CA GLY A 324 7.71 13.76 -13.16
C GLY A 324 7.35 12.73 -12.08
N ASN A 325 8.33 12.07 -11.47
CA ASN A 325 8.11 11.08 -10.44
C ASN A 325 7.86 11.76 -9.08
N THR A 326 6.66 11.60 -8.55
CA THR A 326 6.22 12.16 -7.26
C THR A 326 6.92 11.53 -6.06
N HIS A 327 7.40 10.28 -6.19
CA HIS A 327 8.14 9.58 -5.14
C HIS A 327 9.61 9.99 -5.03
N ARG A 328 10.08 10.87 -5.91
CA ARG A 328 11.46 11.35 -5.91
C ARG A 328 11.56 12.85 -5.63
N ALA A 329 10.66 13.39 -4.85
CA ALA A 329 10.73 14.77 -4.35
C ALA A 329 10.90 14.76 -2.83
N GLU A 330 11.46 15.85 -2.26
CA GLU A 330 11.62 16.00 -0.81
C GLU A 330 10.27 15.89 -0.06
N PHE A 331 9.19 16.38 -0.68
CA PHE A 331 7.82 16.30 -0.16
C PHE A 331 6.96 15.51 -1.14
N CYS A 332 6.55 14.32 -0.73
CA CYS A 332 5.61 13.49 -1.49
C CYS A 332 4.20 13.63 -0.90
N ILE A 333 3.24 13.96 -1.76
CA ILE A 333 1.83 14.18 -1.39
C ILE A 333 0.88 13.11 -1.89
N ASP A 334 1.37 12.02 -2.46
CA ASP A 334 0.56 10.95 -3.05
C ASP A 334 -0.43 10.32 -2.07
N LYS A 335 -0.08 10.34 -0.78
CA LYS A 335 -0.91 9.83 0.32
C LYS A 335 -1.75 10.92 0.99
N LEU A 336 -1.71 12.16 0.50
CA LEU A 336 -2.43 13.27 1.14
C LEU A 336 -3.92 13.22 0.81
N PHE A 337 -4.28 13.51 -0.42
CA PHE A 337 -5.65 13.38 -0.90
C PHE A 337 -5.69 13.34 -2.43
N SER A 338 -5.33 12.21 -3.01
CA SER A 338 -5.46 12.03 -4.45
C SER A 338 -6.92 11.80 -4.83
N PRO A 339 -7.54 12.66 -5.65
CA PRO A 339 -8.91 12.45 -6.08
C PRO A 339 -9.05 11.24 -7.03
N ASP A 340 -7.95 10.82 -7.65
CA ASP A 340 -7.93 9.76 -8.66
C ASP A 340 -7.61 8.37 -8.06
N SER A 341 -7.32 8.31 -6.75
CA SER A 341 -6.97 7.07 -6.06
C SER A 341 -7.65 6.98 -4.71
N SER A 342 -8.34 5.87 -4.46
CA SER A 342 -8.93 5.59 -3.15
C SER A 342 -7.87 5.33 -2.06
N THR A 343 -6.72 4.78 -2.43
CA THR A 343 -5.61 4.50 -1.51
C THR A 343 -4.74 5.72 -1.24
N GLY A 344 -4.89 6.79 -2.01
CA GLY A 344 -4.16 8.05 -1.86
C GLY A 344 -4.87 9.10 -0.99
N ARG A 345 -5.92 8.74 -0.24
CA ARG A 345 -6.73 9.67 0.57
C ARG A 345 -6.52 9.46 2.07
N LEU A 346 -5.25 9.45 2.50
CA LEU A 346 -4.86 9.10 3.86
C LEU A 346 -4.60 10.33 4.74
N GLY A 347 -4.56 11.52 4.18
CA GLY A 347 -4.22 12.75 4.92
C GLY A 347 -2.75 12.83 5.33
N LEU A 348 -1.85 12.14 4.63
CA LEU A 348 -0.45 11.99 4.99
C LEU A 348 0.46 12.71 3.99
N VAL A 349 1.50 13.36 4.50
CA VAL A 349 2.63 13.89 3.74
C VAL A 349 3.86 13.07 4.10
N GLU A 350 4.58 12.59 3.10
CA GLU A 350 5.84 11.88 3.27
C GLU A 350 7.00 12.83 2.98
N PHE A 351 7.86 13.02 3.97
CA PHE A 351 9.09 13.78 3.83
C PHE A 351 10.26 12.83 3.55
N ARG A 352 10.97 13.05 2.45
CA ARG A 352 11.92 12.09 1.89
C ARG A 352 13.37 12.59 1.81
N ALA A 353 13.65 13.83 2.24
CA ALA A 353 14.96 14.46 2.08
C ALA A 353 16.06 13.86 2.98
N PHE A 354 15.71 13.01 3.95
CA PHE A 354 16.70 12.43 4.85
C PHE A 354 17.21 11.09 4.36
N GLU A 355 18.51 10.96 4.28
CA GLU A 355 19.15 9.65 4.21
C GLU A 355 19.02 8.90 5.54
N MET A 356 19.12 7.57 5.49
CA MET A 356 19.07 6.75 6.70
C MET A 356 20.24 7.08 7.63
N PRO A 357 19.98 7.59 8.85
CA PRO A 357 21.05 7.97 9.76
C PRO A 357 21.67 6.75 10.46
N PRO A 358 22.94 6.84 10.93
CA PRO A 358 23.69 5.73 11.46
C PRO A 358 23.16 5.21 12.81
N HIS A 359 22.36 5.99 13.54
CA HIS A 359 21.82 5.59 14.83
C HIS A 359 20.47 6.24 15.14
N ALA A 360 19.73 5.61 16.05
CA ALA A 360 18.36 6.00 16.41
C ALA A 360 18.25 7.45 16.89
N GLN A 361 19.21 7.96 17.64
CA GLN A 361 19.19 9.32 18.17
C GLN A 361 19.17 10.37 17.03
N MET A 362 19.97 10.15 15.98
CA MET A 362 19.97 11.06 14.84
C MET A 362 18.65 11.01 14.07
N SER A 363 18.08 9.82 13.88
CA SER A 363 16.72 9.69 13.30
C SER A 363 15.68 10.45 14.13
N LEU A 364 15.75 10.34 15.45
CA LEU A 364 14.84 11.05 16.35
C LEU A 364 15.04 12.57 16.31
N VAL A 365 16.27 13.06 16.16
CA VAL A 365 16.54 14.50 15.98
C VAL A 365 15.94 15.02 14.67
N GLN A 366 16.09 14.28 13.57
CA GLN A 366 15.46 14.61 12.28
C GLN A 366 13.94 14.66 12.40
N GLN A 367 13.34 13.69 13.06
CA GLN A 367 11.90 13.64 13.31
C GLN A 367 11.45 14.80 14.20
N LEU A 368 12.21 15.14 15.24
CA LEU A 368 11.92 16.26 16.14
C LEU A 368 11.99 17.60 15.40
N LEU A 369 12.96 17.78 14.50
CA LEU A 369 13.08 18.97 13.66
C LEU A 369 11.79 19.22 12.87
N LEU A 370 11.31 18.21 12.12
CA LEU A 370 10.08 18.36 11.34
C LEU A 370 8.85 18.64 12.24
N ARG A 371 8.72 17.92 13.35
CA ARG A 371 7.62 18.14 14.30
C ARG A 371 7.65 19.55 14.89
N ALA A 372 8.84 20.06 15.21
CA ALA A 372 9.01 21.43 15.72
C ALA A 372 8.66 22.48 14.65
N LEU A 373 9.04 22.27 13.39
CA LEU A 373 8.67 23.14 12.29
C LEU A 373 7.15 23.15 12.06
N ILE A 374 6.51 21.98 12.07
CA ILE A 374 5.05 21.85 11.95
C ILE A 374 4.37 22.63 13.09
N ALA A 375 4.80 22.42 14.33
CA ALA A 375 4.23 23.12 15.49
C ALA A 375 4.45 24.65 15.43
N ARG A 376 5.60 25.08 14.92
CA ARG A 376 5.90 26.50 14.69
C ARG A 376 4.97 27.09 13.64
N PHE A 377 4.88 26.44 12.47
CA PHE A 377 4.09 26.98 11.35
C PHE A 377 2.59 26.87 11.58
N TRP A 378 2.16 25.93 12.41
CA TRP A 378 0.77 25.90 12.89
C TRP A 378 0.40 27.18 13.64
N ARG A 379 1.33 27.72 14.45
CA ARG A 379 1.13 28.96 15.21
C ARG A 379 1.39 30.22 14.38
N SER A 380 2.46 30.17 13.56
CA SER A 380 2.92 31.30 12.76
C SER A 380 3.39 30.80 11.40
N PRO A 381 2.53 30.84 10.38
CA PRO A 381 2.88 30.40 9.03
C PRO A 381 4.11 31.12 8.49
N TYR A 382 4.95 30.40 7.77
CA TYR A 382 6.09 30.98 7.07
C TYR A 382 5.62 31.64 5.78
N ARG A 383 5.93 32.94 5.59
CA ARG A 383 5.40 33.76 4.50
C ARG A 383 6.48 34.44 3.65
N GLU A 384 7.75 34.17 3.95
CA GLU A 384 8.84 34.71 3.16
C GLU A 384 8.75 34.23 1.72
N PRO A 385 9.08 35.09 0.74
CA PRO A 385 9.12 34.71 -0.66
C PRO A 385 10.16 33.61 -0.90
N LEU A 386 9.97 32.84 -1.97
CA LEU A 386 10.93 31.82 -2.35
C LEU A 386 12.25 32.47 -2.82
N VAL A 387 13.34 31.99 -2.25
CA VAL A 387 14.68 32.43 -2.65
C VAL A 387 15.16 31.60 -3.83
N ARG A 388 15.61 32.27 -4.88
CA ARG A 388 16.25 31.65 -6.04
C ARG A 388 17.75 31.65 -5.82
N TRP A 389 18.27 30.48 -5.50
CA TRP A 389 19.69 30.35 -5.18
C TRP A 389 20.60 30.38 -6.42
N GLY A 390 20.03 30.10 -7.59
CA GLY A 390 20.78 29.95 -8.85
C GLY A 390 21.43 28.56 -8.95
N THR A 391 22.19 28.38 -9.99
CA THR A 391 22.98 27.16 -10.27
C THR A 391 24.37 27.26 -9.72
#